data_1d90760634e1ea01733ac63c28db3e4c
#
_entry.id   1d90760634e1ea01733ac63c28db3e4c
#
_cell.length_a   1.000
_cell.length_b   1.000
_cell.length_c   1.000
_cell.angle_alpha   90.00
_cell.angle_beta   90.00
_cell.angle_gamma   90.00
#
_symmetry.space_group_name_H-M   'P 1'
#
loop_
_entity.id
_entity.type
_entity.pdbx_description
1 polymer ?
#
loop_
_entity_poly.entity_id
_entity_poly.type
_entity_poly.pdbx_seq_one_letter_code
_entity_poly.pdbx_strand_id
1 'polypeptide(L)'
;MTVFSELRMRPAAAGGWAWDASTRARLVMAGVVIFTLLVGANLATPLYPLLQANLGIGSFGITVAFSAYVLALVSTLMLAGHWSDHIGRRAALLLAVVVGLAGGLVFANADTLAMLSAGRALQGVGVALATGASSAALRELLPARPDWASRFTLLASAGGVAAGPAIGGLLSLLPGPTTTPYYVHSLVLIAMLVPLYLLKARPAIQSAVGPQPLKVLAPRRPSVSSEARGAFWLASAVGFLSFTVFGFCLSLAPGYFAQIVDADSRPLIGVLAGITLGASAASQLLGVRGRFVVPAGLGVLGVSVLLIAAAAAWSSPWLLIAASVAAGAGQGVSFRTVFNDVAAKVEASRHAQIISTVYVITYLGSALPVVGLGLATAAFGLQAAVAGFVVLCALLAFVLAGVTLPAGARRTI
;
A
#
# COMPACT_ATOMS: atom_id res chain seq x y z
N MET A 1 -12.19 12.11 27.43
CA MET A 1 -10.98 11.29 27.38
C MET A 1 -9.86 12.10 26.78
N THR A 2 -8.73 12.22 27.46
CA THR A 2 -7.54 12.80 26.84
C THR A 2 -6.86 11.72 25.98
N VAL A 3 -6.16 12.11 24.92
CA VAL A 3 -5.40 11.18 24.07
C VAL A 3 -4.38 10.38 24.89
N PHE A 4 -3.77 11.01 25.90
CA PHE A 4 -2.83 10.33 26.82
C PHE A 4 -3.48 9.24 27.67
N SER A 5 -4.75 9.41 28.09
CA SER A 5 -5.45 8.34 28.83
C SER A 5 -5.80 7.16 27.92
N GLU A 6 -6.13 7.42 26.65
CA GLU A 6 -6.35 6.37 25.65
C GLU A 6 -5.05 5.59 25.39
N LEU A 7 -3.94 6.27 25.13
CA LEU A 7 -2.65 5.62 24.90
C LEU A 7 -2.18 4.79 26.13
N ARG A 8 -2.54 5.22 27.34
CA ARG A 8 -2.27 4.46 28.59
C ARG A 8 -3.33 3.40 28.89
N MET A 9 -4.32 3.20 28.02
CA MET A 9 -5.44 2.26 28.22
C MET A 9 -6.17 2.45 29.56
N ARG A 10 -6.25 3.69 30.07
CA ARG A 10 -6.89 4.04 31.34
C ARG A 10 -8.27 4.63 31.11
N PRO A 11 -9.27 4.33 31.96
CA PRO A 11 -10.54 5.04 31.92
C PRO A 11 -10.31 6.55 32.09
N ALA A 12 -11.00 7.35 31.33
CA ALA A 12 -10.85 8.80 31.44
C ALA A 12 -11.61 9.36 32.62
N ALA A 13 -11.00 10.35 33.26
CA ALA A 13 -11.75 11.28 34.09
C ALA A 13 -12.77 12.03 33.23
N ALA A 14 -14.00 12.14 33.71
CA ALA A 14 -15.05 12.94 33.08
C ALA A 14 -14.65 14.43 33.16
N GLY A 15 -14.63 15.13 32.03
CA GLY A 15 -14.46 16.57 32.01
C GLY A 15 -13.47 17.07 30.96
N GLY A 16 -13.96 17.44 29.81
CA GLY A 16 -13.29 18.18 28.75
C GLY A 16 -14.22 18.36 27.57
N TRP A 17 -14.16 19.53 26.95
CA TRP A 17 -14.91 19.75 25.72
C TRP A 17 -14.44 18.78 24.64
N ALA A 18 -15.34 18.07 23.99
CA ALA A 18 -15.04 17.13 22.92
C ALA A 18 -16.13 17.22 21.83
N TRP A 19 -15.72 17.21 20.58
CA TRP A 19 -16.61 17.22 19.44
C TRP A 19 -17.28 15.86 19.25
N ASP A 20 -18.59 15.77 19.48
CA ASP A 20 -19.37 14.57 19.19
C ASP A 20 -19.80 14.55 17.73
N ALA A 21 -18.85 14.18 16.89
CA ALA A 21 -19.04 14.15 15.45
C ALA A 21 -20.08 13.10 15.02
N SER A 22 -20.86 13.44 13.99
CA SER A 22 -21.78 12.53 13.34
C SER A 22 -21.06 11.28 12.78
N THR A 23 -21.80 10.19 12.60
CA THR A 23 -21.25 8.97 11.99
C THR A 23 -20.64 9.24 10.61
N ARG A 24 -21.27 10.11 9.80
CA ARG A 24 -20.74 10.51 8.48
C ARG A 24 -19.39 11.23 8.59
N ALA A 25 -19.27 12.19 9.53
CA ALA A 25 -18.01 12.90 9.74
C ALA A 25 -16.88 11.95 10.19
N ARG A 26 -17.19 11.00 11.06
CA ARG A 26 -16.24 9.97 11.50
C ARG A 26 -15.80 9.04 10.35
N LEU A 27 -16.74 8.65 9.47
CA LEU A 27 -16.44 7.85 8.26
C LEU A 27 -15.50 8.61 7.33
N VAL A 28 -15.85 9.85 7.01
CA VAL A 28 -15.02 10.69 6.14
C VAL A 28 -13.63 10.87 6.75
N MET A 29 -13.54 11.17 8.04
CA MET A 29 -12.27 11.38 8.73
C MET A 29 -11.38 10.11 8.69
N ALA A 30 -11.92 8.94 8.98
CA ALA A 30 -11.17 7.69 8.91
C ALA A 30 -10.68 7.40 7.47
N GLY A 31 -11.50 7.65 6.45
CA GLY A 31 -11.13 7.50 5.05
C GLY A 31 -10.09 8.52 4.60
N VAL A 32 -10.26 9.80 4.97
CA VAL A 32 -9.33 10.88 4.59
C VAL A 32 -7.96 10.69 5.25
N VAL A 33 -7.89 10.24 6.51
CA VAL A 33 -6.59 9.97 7.17
C VAL A 33 -5.78 8.93 6.41
N ILE A 34 -6.38 7.78 6.11
CA ILE A 34 -5.64 6.72 5.39
C ILE A 34 -5.30 7.13 3.96
N PHE A 35 -6.21 7.83 3.26
CA PHE A 35 -5.97 8.37 1.93
C PHE A 35 -4.77 9.33 1.93
N THR A 36 -4.78 10.32 2.83
CA THR A 36 -3.73 11.35 2.91
C THR A 36 -2.37 10.74 3.27
N LEU A 37 -2.30 9.82 4.23
CA LEU A 37 -1.04 9.16 4.58
C LEU A 37 -0.49 8.32 3.42
N LEU A 38 -1.36 7.65 2.66
CA LEU A 38 -0.95 6.89 1.47
C LEU A 38 -0.55 7.79 0.31
N VAL A 39 -1.20 8.93 0.12
CA VAL A 39 -0.72 9.98 -0.80
C VAL A 39 0.69 10.39 -0.41
N GLY A 40 0.92 10.77 0.86
CA GLY A 40 2.22 11.20 1.36
C GLY A 40 3.33 10.16 1.17
N ALA A 41 3.02 8.89 1.43
CA ALA A 41 3.95 7.80 1.22
C ALA A 41 4.35 7.59 -0.26
N ASN A 42 3.51 8.03 -1.21
CA ASN A 42 3.73 7.83 -2.65
C ASN A 42 4.06 9.11 -3.42
N LEU A 43 4.15 10.27 -2.75
CA LEU A 43 4.66 11.53 -3.34
C LEU A 43 6.06 11.38 -3.91
N ALA A 44 6.90 10.55 -3.31
CA ALA A 44 8.29 10.32 -3.70
C ALA A 44 8.45 9.73 -5.10
N THR A 45 7.47 8.98 -5.58
CA THR A 45 7.58 8.14 -6.78
C THR A 45 8.12 8.90 -7.99
N PRO A 46 7.51 10.02 -8.46
CA PRO A 46 8.04 10.78 -9.59
C PRO A 46 9.31 11.59 -9.25
N LEU A 47 9.68 11.69 -7.98
CA LEU A 47 10.83 12.45 -7.51
C LEU A 47 12.10 11.61 -7.39
N TYR A 48 12.01 10.28 -7.48
CA TYR A 48 13.15 9.40 -7.32
C TYR A 48 14.30 9.68 -8.30
N PRO A 49 14.07 9.95 -9.62
CA PRO A 49 15.15 10.31 -10.51
C PRO A 49 15.89 11.58 -10.06
N LEU A 50 15.14 12.58 -9.58
CA LEU A 50 15.72 13.83 -9.07
C LEU A 50 16.47 13.62 -7.75
N LEU A 51 15.95 12.80 -6.85
CA LEU A 51 16.63 12.42 -5.60
C LEU A 51 17.92 11.65 -5.87
N GLN A 52 17.93 10.78 -6.89
CA GLN A 52 19.14 10.09 -7.32
C GLN A 52 20.24 11.09 -7.73
N ALA A 53 19.87 12.06 -8.56
CA ALA A 53 20.81 13.10 -9.02
C ALA A 53 21.29 13.97 -7.85
N ASN A 54 20.38 14.43 -6.98
CA ASN A 54 20.72 15.35 -5.88
C ASN A 54 21.59 14.69 -4.80
N LEU A 55 21.34 13.42 -4.48
CA LEU A 55 22.03 12.70 -3.40
C LEU A 55 23.20 11.83 -3.91
N GLY A 56 23.41 11.76 -5.24
CA GLY A 56 24.46 10.92 -5.83
C GLY A 56 24.23 9.42 -5.57
N ILE A 57 22.98 8.98 -5.37
CA ILE A 57 22.65 7.58 -5.09
C ILE A 57 22.20 6.86 -6.36
N GLY A 58 22.64 5.61 -6.51
CA GLY A 58 22.22 4.75 -7.63
C GLY A 58 20.80 4.18 -7.46
N SER A 59 20.34 3.44 -8.47
CA SER A 59 19.05 2.75 -8.46
C SER A 59 18.88 1.81 -7.25
N PHE A 60 19.95 1.17 -6.81
CA PHE A 60 19.95 0.35 -5.61
C PHE A 60 19.60 1.17 -4.35
N GLY A 61 20.15 2.38 -4.21
CA GLY A 61 19.82 3.28 -3.09
C GLY A 61 18.32 3.62 -3.04
N ILE A 62 17.69 3.87 -4.19
CA ILE A 62 16.24 4.11 -4.27
C ILE A 62 15.45 2.88 -3.84
N THR A 63 15.84 1.68 -4.29
CA THR A 63 15.14 0.45 -3.89
C THR A 63 15.31 0.13 -2.41
N VAL A 64 16.45 0.45 -1.81
CA VAL A 64 16.67 0.37 -0.36
C VAL A 64 15.74 1.33 0.39
N ALA A 65 15.67 2.61 -0.01
CA ALA A 65 14.79 3.58 0.61
C ALA A 65 13.31 3.19 0.47
N PHE A 66 12.89 2.72 -0.72
CA PHE A 66 11.52 2.21 -0.93
C PHE A 66 11.24 0.98 -0.05
N SER A 67 12.17 0.03 0.03
CA SER A 67 12.01 -1.19 0.83
C SER A 67 11.99 -0.90 2.33
N ALA A 68 12.68 0.14 2.81
CA ALA A 68 12.60 0.59 4.20
C ALA A 68 11.15 0.95 4.60
N TYR A 69 10.41 1.62 3.70
CA TYR A 69 8.99 1.89 3.90
C TYR A 69 8.18 0.59 4.02
N VAL A 70 8.37 -0.34 3.07
CA VAL A 70 7.59 -1.59 3.04
C VAL A 70 7.90 -2.46 4.25
N LEU A 71 9.18 -2.62 4.61
CA LEU A 71 9.58 -3.42 5.77
C LEU A 71 9.06 -2.83 7.08
N ALA A 72 9.12 -1.51 7.25
CA ALA A 72 8.57 -0.84 8.42
C ALA A 72 7.04 -0.98 8.48
N LEU A 73 6.35 -0.86 7.34
CA LEU A 73 4.91 -1.08 7.23
C LEU A 73 4.53 -2.50 7.65
N VAL A 74 5.20 -3.52 7.08
CA VAL A 74 4.94 -4.93 7.38
C VAL A 74 5.21 -5.24 8.86
N SER A 75 6.36 -4.82 9.37
CA SER A 75 6.72 -5.00 10.78
C SER A 75 5.70 -4.37 11.71
N THR A 76 5.25 -3.16 11.40
CA THR A 76 4.25 -2.46 12.19
C THR A 76 2.88 -3.13 12.12
N LEU A 77 2.46 -3.62 10.94
CA LEU A 77 1.21 -4.38 10.82
C LEU A 77 1.24 -5.66 11.66
N MET A 78 2.37 -6.37 11.68
CA MET A 78 2.54 -7.58 12.48
C MET A 78 2.54 -7.30 13.98
N LEU A 79 3.23 -6.24 14.40
CA LEU A 79 3.43 -5.92 15.81
C LEU A 79 2.28 -5.11 16.39
N ALA A 80 1.78 -4.13 15.66
CA ALA A 80 0.87 -3.11 16.14
C ALA A 80 -0.49 -3.06 15.41
N GLY A 81 -0.76 -3.96 14.48
CA GLY A 81 -2.02 -3.95 13.70
C GLY A 81 -3.29 -4.06 14.56
N HIS A 82 -3.21 -4.67 15.73
CA HIS A 82 -4.32 -4.82 16.69
C HIS A 82 -4.34 -3.73 17.79
N TRP A 83 -3.36 -2.85 17.85
CA TRP A 83 -3.24 -1.85 18.94
C TRP A 83 -4.46 -0.94 19.00
N SER A 84 -5.04 -0.58 17.86
CA SER A 84 -6.21 0.30 17.82
C SER A 84 -7.45 -0.30 18.52
N ASP A 85 -7.48 -1.63 18.74
CA ASP A 85 -8.55 -2.30 19.50
C ASP A 85 -8.45 -2.02 21.01
N HIS A 86 -7.25 -1.67 21.47
CA HIS A 86 -6.93 -1.43 22.87
C HIS A 86 -6.77 0.05 23.23
N ILE A 87 -5.99 0.80 22.42
CA ILE A 87 -5.78 2.24 22.63
C ILE A 87 -6.90 3.11 22.07
N GLY A 88 -7.81 2.52 21.28
CA GLY A 88 -8.90 3.22 20.61
C GLY A 88 -8.53 3.76 19.23
N ARG A 89 -9.54 3.86 18.34
CA ARG A 89 -9.36 4.26 16.94
C ARG A 89 -8.79 5.67 16.80
N ARG A 90 -9.29 6.62 17.63
CA ARG A 90 -8.85 8.02 17.62
C ARG A 90 -7.36 8.14 17.94
N ALA A 91 -6.91 7.53 19.03
CA ALA A 91 -5.51 7.61 19.45
C ALA A 91 -4.56 6.96 18.45
N ALA A 92 -4.98 5.82 17.86
CA ALA A 92 -4.21 5.15 16.82
C ALA A 92 -4.09 5.99 15.54
N LEU A 93 -5.16 6.67 15.11
CA LEU A 93 -5.14 7.59 13.96
C LEU A 93 -4.28 8.83 14.23
N LEU A 94 -4.37 9.42 15.43
CA LEU A 94 -3.50 10.54 15.83
C LEU A 94 -2.02 10.14 15.81
N LEU A 95 -1.69 8.97 16.37
CA LEU A 95 -0.32 8.45 16.35
C LEU A 95 0.17 8.23 14.91
N ALA A 96 -0.68 7.66 14.05
CA ALA A 96 -0.38 7.46 12.64
C ALA A 96 -0.07 8.78 11.91
N VAL A 97 -0.88 9.82 12.14
CA VAL A 97 -0.68 11.15 11.55
C VAL A 97 0.60 11.81 12.06
N VAL A 98 0.87 11.75 13.36
CA VAL A 98 2.11 12.31 13.96
C VAL A 98 3.36 11.61 13.41
N VAL A 99 3.34 10.27 13.34
CA VAL A 99 4.48 9.51 12.81
C VAL A 99 4.64 9.75 11.30
N GLY A 100 3.53 9.81 10.56
CA GLY A 100 3.55 10.13 9.12
C GLY A 100 4.06 11.54 8.84
N LEU A 101 3.69 12.52 9.66
CA LEU A 101 4.19 13.89 9.63
C LEU A 101 5.71 13.92 9.87
N ALA A 102 6.18 13.27 10.94
CA ALA A 102 7.61 13.16 11.24
C ALA A 102 8.37 12.52 10.07
N GLY A 103 7.83 11.42 9.50
CA GLY A 103 8.40 10.74 8.34
C GLY A 103 8.47 11.62 7.10
N GLY A 104 7.43 12.42 6.82
CA GLY A 104 7.41 13.39 5.72
C GLY A 104 8.46 14.49 5.89
N LEU A 105 8.58 15.05 7.10
CA LEU A 105 9.57 16.09 7.40
C LEU A 105 11.01 15.56 7.35
N VAL A 106 11.28 14.35 7.88
CA VAL A 106 12.60 13.71 7.77
C VAL A 106 12.95 13.46 6.31
N PHE A 107 12.00 12.96 5.50
CA PHE A 107 12.20 12.73 4.08
C PHE A 107 12.48 14.03 3.31
N ALA A 108 11.72 15.11 3.57
CA ALA A 108 11.88 16.40 2.91
C ALA A 108 13.28 17.01 3.11
N ASN A 109 13.89 16.77 4.27
CA ASN A 109 15.19 17.31 4.65
C ASN A 109 16.33 16.27 4.53
N ALA A 110 16.09 15.16 3.81
CA ALA A 110 17.09 14.11 3.67
C ALA A 110 18.24 14.55 2.76
N ASP A 111 19.46 14.52 3.27
CA ASP A 111 20.73 14.76 2.59
C ASP A 111 21.56 13.48 2.39
N THR A 112 21.12 12.39 2.96
CA THR A 112 21.75 11.07 2.87
C THR A 112 20.75 9.97 2.60
N LEU A 113 21.21 8.83 2.04
CA LEU A 113 20.39 7.64 1.86
C LEU A 113 19.82 7.12 3.20
N ALA A 114 20.61 7.24 4.28
CA ALA A 114 20.15 6.80 5.60
C ALA A 114 18.97 7.63 6.09
N MET A 115 19.04 8.95 5.96
CA MET A 115 17.96 9.86 6.36
C MET A 115 16.72 9.69 5.46
N LEU A 116 16.93 9.51 4.12
CA LEU A 116 15.87 9.19 3.18
C LEU A 116 15.13 7.90 3.58
N SER A 117 15.90 6.85 3.91
CA SER A 117 15.36 5.55 4.34
C SER A 117 14.65 5.64 5.69
N ALA A 118 15.16 6.44 6.64
CA ALA A 118 14.51 6.68 7.93
C ALA A 118 13.15 7.39 7.75
N GLY A 119 13.09 8.43 6.91
CA GLY A 119 11.84 9.09 6.56
C GLY A 119 10.83 8.12 5.94
N ARG A 120 11.28 7.27 5.04
CA ARG A 120 10.47 6.21 4.41
C ARG A 120 9.97 5.19 5.44
N ALA A 121 10.82 4.75 6.37
CA ALA A 121 10.43 3.83 7.44
C ALA A 121 9.34 4.43 8.33
N LEU A 122 9.49 5.69 8.77
CA LEU A 122 8.47 6.38 9.55
C LEU A 122 7.14 6.52 8.80
N GLN A 123 7.17 6.84 7.49
CA GLN A 123 5.97 6.84 6.65
C GLN A 123 5.31 5.46 6.64
N GLY A 124 6.09 4.38 6.53
CA GLY A 124 5.59 2.99 6.59
C GLY A 124 4.90 2.68 7.92
N VAL A 125 5.48 3.08 9.05
CA VAL A 125 4.86 2.94 10.38
C VAL A 125 3.52 3.70 10.44
N GLY A 126 3.50 4.96 10.02
CA GLY A 126 2.28 5.78 10.02
C GLY A 126 1.15 5.17 9.16
N VAL A 127 1.48 4.72 7.95
CA VAL A 127 0.51 4.06 7.05
C VAL A 127 -0.02 2.76 7.65
N ALA A 128 0.84 1.94 8.28
CA ALA A 128 0.42 0.68 8.90
C ALA A 128 -0.57 0.90 10.06
N LEU A 129 -0.27 1.84 10.95
CA LEU A 129 -1.15 2.22 12.06
C LEU A 129 -2.50 2.74 11.55
N ALA A 130 -2.48 3.62 10.52
CA ALA A 130 -3.69 4.15 9.93
C ALA A 130 -4.51 3.06 9.23
N THR A 131 -3.89 2.14 8.51
CA THR A 131 -4.57 1.05 7.79
C THR A 131 -5.39 0.19 8.75
N GLY A 132 -4.79 -0.24 9.86
CA GLY A 132 -5.48 -1.01 10.89
C GLY A 132 -6.63 -0.22 11.53
N ALA A 133 -6.35 1.00 12.00
CA ALA A 133 -7.33 1.83 12.70
C ALA A 133 -8.48 2.29 11.80
N SER A 134 -8.19 2.75 10.56
CA SER A 134 -9.21 3.22 9.62
C SER A 134 -10.12 2.11 9.15
N SER A 135 -9.58 0.96 8.73
CA SER A 135 -10.39 -0.17 8.26
C SER A 135 -11.32 -0.71 9.35
N ALA A 136 -10.86 -0.75 10.58
CA ALA A 136 -11.67 -1.15 11.72
C ALA A 136 -12.73 -0.11 12.06
N ALA A 137 -12.36 1.19 12.09
CA ALA A 137 -13.32 2.28 12.31
C ALA A 137 -14.44 2.29 11.26
N LEU A 138 -14.11 2.10 9.98
CA LEU A 138 -15.08 2.04 8.89
C LEU A 138 -16.08 0.88 9.06
N ARG A 139 -15.61 -0.29 9.49
CA ARG A 139 -16.48 -1.46 9.78
C ARG A 139 -17.40 -1.21 10.98
N GLU A 140 -16.87 -0.61 12.04
CA GLU A 140 -17.65 -0.27 13.24
C GLU A 140 -18.72 0.79 12.99
N LEU A 141 -18.43 1.73 12.08
CA LEU A 141 -19.37 2.80 11.73
C LEU A 141 -20.45 2.35 10.73
N LEU A 142 -20.23 1.25 10.00
CA LEU A 142 -21.15 0.68 9.01
C LEU A 142 -21.47 -0.80 9.28
N PRO A 143 -21.96 -1.18 10.49
CA PRO A 143 -22.17 -2.58 10.85
C PRO A 143 -23.23 -3.27 9.97
N ALA A 144 -24.26 -2.53 9.55
CA ALA A 144 -25.33 -3.04 8.68
C ALA A 144 -24.94 -3.11 7.19
N ARG A 145 -23.77 -2.58 6.80
CA ARG A 145 -23.32 -2.47 5.41
C ARG A 145 -21.83 -2.78 5.25
N PRO A 146 -21.38 -4.01 5.56
CA PRO A 146 -19.96 -4.39 5.53
C PRO A 146 -19.33 -4.24 4.14
N ASP A 147 -20.11 -4.46 3.06
CA ASP A 147 -19.65 -4.25 1.69
C ASP A 147 -19.27 -2.79 1.41
N TRP A 148 -20.03 -1.83 1.94
CA TRP A 148 -19.72 -0.42 1.81
C TRP A 148 -18.48 -0.03 2.62
N ALA A 149 -18.30 -0.57 3.83
CA ALA A 149 -17.09 -0.36 4.61
C ALA A 149 -15.84 -0.84 3.84
N SER A 150 -15.91 -2.02 3.23
CA SER A 150 -14.83 -2.57 2.39
C SER A 150 -14.55 -1.71 1.16
N ARG A 151 -15.58 -1.22 0.46
CA ARG A 151 -15.44 -0.33 -0.70
C ARG A 151 -14.82 1.02 -0.32
N PHE A 152 -15.23 1.63 0.79
CA PHE A 152 -14.64 2.88 1.28
C PHE A 152 -13.18 2.69 1.69
N THR A 153 -12.86 1.58 2.35
CA THR A 153 -11.47 1.24 2.68
C THR A 153 -10.62 1.10 1.42
N LEU A 154 -11.13 0.37 0.41
CA LEU A 154 -10.45 0.19 -0.87
C LEU A 154 -10.25 1.54 -1.61
N LEU A 155 -11.31 2.33 -1.73
CA LEU A 155 -11.24 3.65 -2.40
C LEU A 155 -10.27 4.59 -1.70
N ALA A 156 -10.30 4.64 -0.37
CA ALA A 156 -9.41 5.50 0.39
C ALA A 156 -7.95 5.02 0.29
N SER A 157 -7.68 3.72 0.46
CA SER A 157 -6.32 3.21 0.44
C SER A 157 -5.74 3.12 -0.97
N ALA A 158 -6.39 2.43 -1.90
CA ALA A 158 -5.88 2.29 -3.26
C ALA A 158 -5.93 3.62 -4.03
N GLY A 159 -6.94 4.46 -3.76
CA GLY A 159 -7.01 5.83 -4.29
C GLY A 159 -5.85 6.70 -3.83
N GLY A 160 -5.47 6.64 -2.55
CA GLY A 160 -4.31 7.36 -2.01
C GLY A 160 -3.00 6.92 -2.64
N VAL A 161 -2.80 5.59 -2.79
CA VAL A 161 -1.60 5.04 -3.45
C VAL A 161 -1.52 5.46 -4.91
N ALA A 162 -2.62 5.39 -5.66
CA ALA A 162 -2.66 5.74 -7.07
C ALA A 162 -2.53 7.26 -7.31
N ALA A 163 -3.12 8.10 -6.46
CA ALA A 163 -3.09 9.55 -6.57
C ALA A 163 -1.74 10.15 -6.13
N GLY A 164 -1.04 9.50 -5.18
CA GLY A 164 0.21 10.01 -4.61
C GLY A 164 1.24 10.42 -5.64
N PRO A 165 1.60 9.56 -6.61
CA PRO A 165 2.59 9.90 -7.62
C PRO A 165 2.17 11.09 -8.50
N ALA A 166 0.91 11.18 -8.92
CA ALA A 166 0.40 12.29 -9.72
C ALA A 166 0.46 13.62 -8.94
N ILE A 167 0.01 13.59 -7.66
CA ILE A 167 0.06 14.77 -6.77
C ILE A 167 1.51 15.17 -6.51
N GLY A 168 2.41 14.20 -6.25
CA GLY A 168 3.84 14.46 -6.07
C GLY A 168 4.47 15.12 -7.29
N GLY A 169 4.15 14.62 -8.48
CA GLY A 169 4.59 15.21 -9.74
C GLY A 169 4.10 16.65 -9.93
N LEU A 170 2.81 16.92 -9.66
CA LEU A 170 2.23 18.27 -9.75
C LEU A 170 2.88 19.23 -8.75
N LEU A 171 2.94 18.86 -7.47
CA LEU A 171 3.53 19.70 -6.43
C LEU A 171 5.03 19.97 -6.65
N SER A 172 5.73 19.08 -7.34
CA SER A 172 7.13 19.25 -7.68
C SER A 172 7.41 20.34 -8.73
N LEU A 173 6.37 20.89 -9.36
CA LEU A 173 6.49 22.05 -10.24
C LEU A 173 6.75 23.36 -9.46
N LEU A 174 6.46 23.34 -8.16
CA LEU A 174 6.73 24.47 -7.26
C LEU A 174 8.24 24.54 -6.91
N PRO A 175 8.74 25.71 -6.46
CA PRO A 175 10.12 25.83 -5.96
C PRO A 175 10.41 24.78 -4.87
N GLY A 176 11.61 24.17 -4.92
CA GLY A 176 11.96 23.06 -4.02
C GLY A 176 11.25 21.75 -4.38
N PRO A 177 11.49 21.19 -5.59
CA PRO A 177 10.71 20.08 -6.14
C PRO A 177 10.74 18.79 -5.30
N THR A 178 11.80 18.58 -4.51
CA THR A 178 11.90 17.40 -3.61
C THR A 178 11.37 17.65 -2.22
N THR A 179 11.23 18.91 -1.80
CA THR A 179 10.86 19.31 -0.43
C THR A 179 9.42 19.82 -0.34
N THR A 180 9.03 20.71 -1.28
CA THR A 180 7.71 21.36 -1.27
C THR A 180 6.52 20.38 -1.26
N PRO A 181 6.51 19.26 -2.00
CA PRO A 181 5.43 18.29 -1.92
C PRO A 181 5.21 17.78 -0.50
N TYR A 182 6.29 17.57 0.25
CA TYR A 182 6.21 17.08 1.63
C TYR A 182 5.84 18.17 2.63
N TYR A 183 6.26 19.42 2.43
CA TYR A 183 5.82 20.52 3.28
C TYR A 183 4.33 20.80 3.09
N VAL A 184 3.82 20.80 1.86
CA VAL A 184 2.37 20.93 1.59
C VAL A 184 1.60 19.76 2.24
N HIS A 185 2.07 18.53 2.08
CA HIS A 185 1.48 17.37 2.73
C HIS A 185 1.51 17.48 4.25
N SER A 186 2.61 17.98 4.82
CA SER A 186 2.76 18.21 6.27
C SER A 186 1.73 19.21 6.81
N LEU A 187 1.46 20.28 6.06
CA LEU A 187 0.40 21.23 6.42
C LEU A 187 -0.99 20.57 6.45
N VAL A 188 -1.28 19.70 5.49
CA VAL A 188 -2.53 18.93 5.47
C VAL A 188 -2.61 18.01 6.69
N LEU A 189 -1.53 17.30 7.03
CA LEU A 189 -1.50 16.43 8.21
C LEU A 189 -1.67 17.22 9.51
N ILE A 190 -1.04 18.39 9.65
CA ILE A 190 -1.21 19.28 10.81
C ILE A 190 -2.66 19.75 10.92
N ALA A 191 -3.28 20.16 9.80
CA ALA A 191 -4.68 20.55 9.78
C ALA A 191 -5.61 19.38 10.21
N MET A 192 -5.26 18.14 9.89
CA MET A 192 -6.02 16.95 10.28
C MET A 192 -5.87 16.60 11.77
N LEU A 193 -4.75 16.97 12.42
CA LEU A 193 -4.57 16.72 13.85
C LEU A 193 -5.63 17.42 14.69
N VAL A 194 -6.07 18.63 14.30
CA VAL A 194 -7.04 19.42 15.06
C VAL A 194 -8.38 18.69 15.20
N PRO A 195 -9.10 18.32 14.12
CA PRO A 195 -10.38 17.63 14.26
C PRO A 195 -10.24 16.24 14.89
N LEU A 196 -9.13 15.53 14.65
CA LEU A 196 -8.86 14.25 15.29
C LEU A 196 -8.66 14.39 16.80
N TYR A 197 -7.95 15.43 17.23
CA TYR A 197 -7.71 15.70 18.66
C TYR A 197 -9.01 16.10 19.39
N LEU A 198 -9.84 16.92 18.75
CA LEU A 198 -11.11 17.38 19.29
C LEU A 198 -12.21 16.32 19.27
N LEU A 199 -12.07 15.28 18.47
CA LEU A 199 -13.04 14.21 18.32
C LEU A 199 -13.31 13.51 19.65
N LYS A 200 -14.60 13.34 20.01
CA LYS A 200 -14.98 12.56 21.19
C LYS A 200 -14.57 11.10 21.01
N ALA A 201 -13.75 10.62 21.94
CA ALA A 201 -13.32 9.22 21.94
C ALA A 201 -14.51 8.27 22.10
N ARG A 202 -14.49 7.15 21.40
CA ARG A 202 -15.34 6.01 21.70
C ARG A 202 -14.54 5.02 22.56
N PRO A 203 -15.19 4.28 23.47
CA PRO A 203 -14.51 3.25 24.25
C PRO A 203 -13.74 2.28 23.35
N ALA A 204 -12.57 1.82 23.78
CA ALA A 204 -11.86 0.75 23.09
C ALA A 204 -12.68 -0.55 23.15
N ILE A 205 -12.65 -1.34 22.09
CA ILE A 205 -13.42 -2.59 21.99
C ILE A 205 -12.94 -3.60 23.02
N GLN A 206 -11.65 -3.64 23.28
CA GLN A 206 -11.02 -4.52 24.25
C GLN A 206 -10.30 -3.66 25.29
N SER A 207 -10.96 -3.44 26.42
CA SER A 207 -10.30 -2.80 27.57
C SER A 207 -9.24 -3.74 28.09
N ALA A 208 -8.04 -3.20 28.36
CA ALA A 208 -7.00 -3.95 29.07
C ALA A 208 -7.44 -4.10 30.54
N VAL A 209 -8.06 -5.23 30.86
CA VAL A 209 -8.45 -5.58 32.23
C VAL A 209 -7.37 -6.52 32.77
N GLY A 210 -6.52 -6.00 33.63
CA GLY A 210 -5.53 -6.84 34.33
C GLY A 210 -4.21 -6.13 34.68
N PRO A 211 -3.37 -6.76 35.49
CA PRO A 211 -2.13 -6.16 36.02
C PRO A 211 -1.01 -5.95 34.97
N GLN A 212 -1.18 -6.45 33.72
CA GLN A 212 -0.15 -6.37 32.69
C GLN A 212 -0.73 -5.90 31.34
N PRO A 213 -1.10 -4.60 31.20
CA PRO A 213 -1.72 -4.08 29.98
C PRO A 213 -0.81 -4.22 28.75
N LEU A 214 0.51 -4.20 28.89
CA LEU A 214 1.45 -4.32 27.77
C LEU A 214 1.48 -5.72 27.14
N LYS A 215 1.13 -6.80 27.88
CA LYS A 215 1.03 -8.16 27.29
C LYS A 215 -0.07 -8.27 26.26
N VAL A 216 -1.09 -7.43 26.33
CA VAL A 216 -2.21 -7.42 25.36
C VAL A 216 -1.74 -6.91 24.00
N LEU A 217 -0.67 -6.12 23.95
CA LEU A 217 -0.09 -5.58 22.73
C LEU A 217 0.96 -6.52 22.09
N ALA A 218 1.20 -7.71 22.67
CA ALA A 218 2.17 -8.67 22.15
C ALA A 218 1.73 -9.26 20.80
N PRO A 219 2.67 -9.56 19.90
CA PRO A 219 2.38 -10.19 18.60
C PRO A 219 1.73 -11.57 18.76
N ARG A 220 0.79 -11.87 17.88
CA ARG A 220 0.10 -13.16 17.83
C ARG A 220 0.69 -14.04 16.73
N ARG A 221 0.96 -15.34 17.01
CA ARG A 221 1.49 -16.28 16.01
C ARG A 221 0.39 -16.75 15.05
N PRO A 222 0.60 -16.70 13.72
CA PRO A 222 -0.37 -17.20 12.74
C PRO A 222 -0.41 -18.73 12.71
N SER A 223 -1.62 -19.30 12.58
CA SER A 223 -1.82 -20.72 12.29
C SER A 223 -2.92 -20.89 11.23
N VAL A 224 -2.62 -21.60 10.14
CA VAL A 224 -3.52 -21.83 9.01
C VAL A 224 -4.08 -23.25 9.08
N SER A 225 -5.41 -23.39 9.02
CA SER A 225 -6.06 -24.71 8.95
C SER A 225 -5.73 -25.45 7.64
N SER A 226 -5.79 -26.77 7.65
CA SER A 226 -5.52 -27.60 6.46
C SER A 226 -6.45 -27.26 5.29
N GLU A 227 -7.71 -26.94 5.57
CA GLU A 227 -8.74 -26.59 4.57
C GLU A 227 -8.47 -25.27 3.87
N ALA A 228 -7.98 -24.25 4.60
CA ALA A 228 -7.68 -22.94 4.05
C ALA A 228 -6.28 -22.86 3.42
N ARG A 229 -5.41 -23.86 3.61
CA ARG A 229 -4.00 -23.84 3.22
C ARG A 229 -3.79 -23.57 1.73
N GLY A 230 -4.54 -24.25 0.85
CA GLY A 230 -4.45 -24.08 -0.59
C GLY A 230 -4.83 -22.64 -1.02
N ALA A 231 -5.96 -22.13 -0.52
CA ALA A 231 -6.40 -20.77 -0.79
C ALA A 231 -5.43 -19.73 -0.22
N PHE A 232 -4.89 -19.96 0.97
CA PHE A 232 -3.87 -19.11 1.61
C PHE A 232 -2.62 -18.96 0.75
N TRP A 233 -2.03 -20.06 0.29
CA TRP A 233 -0.82 -20.02 -0.53
C TRP A 233 -1.07 -19.40 -1.90
N LEU A 234 -2.23 -19.70 -2.52
CA LEU A 234 -2.59 -19.08 -3.79
C LEU A 234 -2.77 -17.57 -3.65
N ALA A 235 -3.53 -17.10 -2.65
CA ALA A 235 -3.70 -15.67 -2.41
C ALA A 235 -2.37 -14.98 -2.08
N SER A 236 -1.49 -15.64 -1.32
CA SER A 236 -0.16 -15.15 -1.00
C SER A 236 0.74 -15.04 -2.25
N ALA A 237 0.74 -16.04 -3.12
CA ALA A 237 1.55 -16.05 -4.34
C ALA A 237 1.06 -15.00 -5.37
N VAL A 238 -0.26 -14.94 -5.60
CA VAL A 238 -0.85 -13.93 -6.49
C VAL A 238 -0.65 -12.53 -5.91
N GLY A 239 -0.80 -12.36 -4.60
CA GLY A 239 -0.52 -11.10 -3.91
C GLY A 239 0.94 -10.70 -4.01
N PHE A 240 1.87 -11.62 -3.77
CA PHE A 240 3.32 -11.39 -3.90
C PHE A 240 3.68 -10.91 -5.30
N LEU A 241 3.26 -11.62 -6.35
CA LEU A 241 3.49 -11.20 -7.74
C LEU A 241 2.86 -9.83 -8.05
N SER A 242 1.62 -9.61 -7.61
CA SER A 242 0.91 -8.35 -7.78
C SER A 242 1.68 -7.16 -7.22
N PHE A 243 2.18 -7.31 -6.00
CA PHE A 243 2.93 -6.26 -5.33
C PHE A 243 4.37 -6.16 -5.82
N THR A 244 4.92 -7.21 -6.42
CA THR A 244 6.19 -7.14 -7.17
C THR A 244 6.07 -6.14 -8.32
N VAL A 245 5.02 -6.21 -9.11
CA VAL A 245 4.75 -5.26 -10.19
C VAL A 245 4.48 -3.85 -9.64
N PHE A 246 3.71 -3.71 -8.57
CA PHE A 246 3.47 -2.42 -7.94
C PHE A 246 4.73 -1.80 -7.34
N GLY A 247 5.58 -2.61 -6.72
CA GLY A 247 6.86 -2.16 -6.19
C GLY A 247 7.77 -1.60 -7.28
N PHE A 248 7.80 -2.21 -8.45
CA PHE A 248 8.48 -1.68 -9.62
C PHE A 248 7.87 -0.34 -10.06
N CYS A 249 6.53 -0.27 -10.23
CA CYS A 249 5.85 0.97 -10.64
C CYS A 249 6.11 2.15 -9.67
N LEU A 250 6.23 1.87 -8.37
CA LEU A 250 6.42 2.89 -7.34
C LEU A 250 7.88 3.21 -7.02
N SER A 251 8.85 2.48 -7.58
CA SER A 251 10.28 2.66 -7.29
C SER A 251 11.11 3.03 -8.52
N LEU A 252 11.36 2.09 -9.42
CA LEU A 252 12.26 2.28 -10.57
C LEU A 252 11.54 2.62 -11.88
N ALA A 253 10.24 2.29 -12.00
CA ALA A 253 9.47 2.60 -13.19
C ALA A 253 9.45 4.09 -13.57
N PRO A 254 9.45 5.08 -12.65
CA PRO A 254 9.51 6.49 -13.03
C PRO A 254 10.70 6.83 -13.93
N GLY A 255 11.90 6.36 -13.58
CA GLY A 255 13.10 6.56 -14.41
C GLY A 255 13.05 5.78 -15.72
N TYR A 256 12.48 4.59 -15.71
CA TYR A 256 12.29 3.77 -16.91
C TYR A 256 11.23 4.36 -17.86
N PHE A 257 10.12 4.84 -17.33
CA PHE A 257 9.04 5.46 -18.11
C PHE A 257 9.46 6.78 -18.72
N ALA A 258 10.25 7.60 -17.99
CA ALA A 258 10.82 8.85 -18.53
C ALA A 258 11.60 8.63 -19.83
N GLN A 259 12.36 7.54 -19.92
CA GLN A 259 13.12 7.18 -21.13
C GLN A 259 12.21 6.78 -22.30
N ILE A 260 11.03 6.16 -22.02
CA ILE A 260 10.08 5.71 -23.06
C ILE A 260 9.29 6.89 -23.65
N VAL A 261 8.88 7.84 -22.79
CA VAL A 261 8.06 8.97 -23.23
C VAL A 261 8.90 10.17 -23.67
N ASP A 262 10.23 10.06 -23.54
CA ASP A 262 11.19 11.14 -23.84
C ASP A 262 10.74 12.48 -23.24
N ALA A 263 10.39 12.46 -21.96
CA ALA A 263 9.82 13.61 -21.27
C ALA A 263 10.33 13.75 -19.85
N ASP A 264 10.78 14.95 -19.51
CA ASP A 264 11.17 15.33 -18.15
C ASP A 264 9.97 15.79 -17.28
N SER A 265 8.75 15.59 -17.77
CA SER A 265 7.54 16.01 -17.09
C SER A 265 7.23 15.12 -15.88
N ARG A 266 7.61 15.56 -14.69
CA ARG A 266 7.33 14.89 -13.43
C ARG A 266 5.85 14.60 -13.19
N PRO A 267 4.89 15.49 -13.52
CA PRO A 267 3.46 15.16 -13.47
C PRO A 267 3.09 13.98 -14.37
N LEU A 268 3.58 13.95 -15.61
CA LEU A 268 3.30 12.85 -16.53
C LEU A 268 3.88 11.54 -16.01
N ILE A 269 5.13 11.55 -15.57
CA ILE A 269 5.78 10.37 -14.95
C ILE A 269 5.00 9.89 -13.72
N GLY A 270 4.51 10.82 -12.89
CA GLY A 270 3.67 10.49 -11.73
C GLY A 270 2.35 9.84 -12.12
N VAL A 271 1.68 10.34 -13.16
CA VAL A 271 0.45 9.72 -13.69
C VAL A 271 0.74 8.33 -14.24
N LEU A 272 1.81 8.16 -15.03
CA LEU A 272 2.19 6.85 -15.60
C LEU A 272 2.53 5.83 -14.51
N ALA A 273 3.21 6.23 -13.43
CA ALA A 273 3.48 5.35 -12.29
C ALA A 273 2.20 4.97 -11.52
N GLY A 274 1.24 5.90 -11.40
CA GLY A 274 -0.02 5.69 -10.69
C GLY A 274 -1.09 4.92 -11.50
N ILE A 275 -1.00 4.92 -12.83
CA ILE A 275 -2.10 4.41 -13.70
C ILE A 275 -2.35 2.91 -13.51
N THR A 276 -1.29 2.11 -13.32
CA THR A 276 -1.41 0.67 -13.05
C THR A 276 -2.17 0.41 -11.75
N LEU A 277 -1.87 1.16 -10.70
CA LEU A 277 -2.52 1.03 -9.39
C LEU A 277 -3.96 1.54 -9.44
N GLY A 278 -4.20 2.63 -10.17
CA GLY A 278 -5.54 3.17 -10.42
C GLY A 278 -6.43 2.19 -11.17
N ALA A 279 -5.93 1.57 -12.24
CA ALA A 279 -6.62 0.55 -13.01
C ALA A 279 -6.91 -0.71 -12.17
N SER A 280 -5.96 -1.10 -11.30
CA SER A 280 -6.18 -2.20 -10.36
C SER A 280 -7.31 -1.86 -9.36
N ALA A 281 -7.29 -0.69 -8.76
CA ALA A 281 -8.33 -0.26 -7.84
C ALA A 281 -9.70 -0.23 -8.52
N ALA A 282 -9.80 0.33 -9.72
CA ALA A 282 -11.01 0.39 -10.51
C ALA A 282 -11.56 -1.01 -10.86
N SER A 283 -10.69 -1.91 -11.30
CA SER A 283 -11.08 -3.29 -11.66
C SER A 283 -11.60 -4.09 -10.46
N GLN A 284 -11.06 -3.84 -9.28
CA GLN A 284 -11.54 -4.46 -8.03
C GLN A 284 -12.97 -4.03 -7.67
N LEU A 285 -13.41 -2.85 -8.09
CA LEU A 285 -14.79 -2.38 -7.85
C LEU A 285 -15.81 -3.08 -8.76
N LEU A 286 -15.40 -3.53 -9.96
CA LEU A 286 -16.31 -4.14 -10.95
C LEU A 286 -16.95 -5.45 -10.48
N GLY A 287 -16.37 -6.15 -9.52
CA GLY A 287 -16.97 -7.34 -8.93
C GLY A 287 -17.14 -8.52 -9.89
N VAL A 288 -16.29 -8.63 -10.90
CA VAL A 288 -16.30 -9.72 -11.87
C VAL A 288 -16.22 -11.07 -11.17
N ARG A 289 -17.05 -12.04 -11.59
CA ARG A 289 -17.14 -13.40 -11.05
C ARG A 289 -17.03 -14.42 -12.18
N GLY A 290 -16.43 -15.57 -11.89
CA GLY A 290 -16.34 -16.67 -12.84
C GLY A 290 -15.09 -17.51 -12.64
N ARG A 291 -15.13 -18.76 -13.10
CA ARG A 291 -14.03 -19.75 -12.95
C ARG A 291 -12.75 -19.37 -13.71
N PHE A 292 -12.85 -18.51 -14.71
CA PHE A 292 -11.71 -18.07 -15.54
C PHE A 292 -11.18 -16.70 -15.16
N VAL A 293 -11.75 -16.02 -14.16
CA VAL A 293 -11.37 -14.65 -13.79
C VAL A 293 -9.90 -14.59 -13.33
N VAL A 294 -9.48 -15.54 -12.49
CA VAL A 294 -8.09 -15.56 -11.98
C VAL A 294 -7.10 -15.92 -13.08
N PRO A 295 -7.25 -17.04 -13.84
CA PRO A 295 -6.29 -17.38 -14.89
C PRO A 295 -6.26 -16.35 -16.02
N ALA A 296 -7.39 -15.80 -16.44
CA ALA A 296 -7.42 -14.76 -17.45
C ALA A 296 -6.76 -13.45 -16.97
N GLY A 297 -7.06 -13.01 -15.75
CA GLY A 297 -6.44 -11.81 -15.18
C GLY A 297 -4.93 -11.94 -14.99
N LEU A 298 -4.44 -13.12 -14.58
CA LEU A 298 -3.01 -13.42 -14.50
C LEU A 298 -2.37 -13.49 -15.88
N GLY A 299 -3.06 -14.07 -16.87
CA GLY A 299 -2.63 -14.08 -18.27
C GLY A 299 -2.49 -12.66 -18.83
N VAL A 300 -3.49 -11.81 -18.59
CA VAL A 300 -3.43 -10.37 -18.96
C VAL A 300 -2.27 -9.69 -18.26
N LEU A 301 -2.05 -9.92 -16.96
CA LEU A 301 -0.91 -9.36 -16.24
C LEU A 301 0.42 -9.79 -16.87
N GLY A 302 0.59 -11.09 -17.15
CA GLY A 302 1.81 -11.63 -17.76
C GLY A 302 2.11 -11.02 -19.13
N VAL A 303 1.12 -10.96 -20.02
CA VAL A 303 1.26 -10.30 -21.34
C VAL A 303 1.57 -8.82 -21.17
N SER A 304 0.86 -8.13 -20.29
CA SER A 304 1.00 -6.68 -20.12
C SER A 304 2.37 -6.26 -19.59
N VAL A 305 2.97 -7.01 -18.66
CA VAL A 305 4.32 -6.67 -18.19
C VAL A 305 5.37 -6.87 -19.28
N LEU A 306 5.21 -7.86 -20.19
CA LEU A 306 6.05 -8.00 -21.37
C LEU A 306 5.86 -6.83 -22.35
N LEU A 307 4.62 -6.37 -22.54
CA LEU A 307 4.31 -5.20 -23.36
C LEU A 307 4.88 -3.89 -22.79
N ILE A 308 5.04 -3.76 -21.48
CA ILE A 308 5.76 -2.62 -20.86
C ILE A 308 7.23 -2.61 -21.31
N ALA A 309 7.89 -3.77 -21.36
CA ALA A 309 9.25 -3.85 -21.89
C ALA A 309 9.31 -3.60 -23.40
N ALA A 310 8.33 -4.13 -24.17
CA ALA A 310 8.22 -3.87 -25.59
C ALA A 310 7.97 -2.37 -25.90
N ALA A 311 7.23 -1.66 -25.03
CA ALA A 311 7.03 -0.22 -25.15
C ALA A 311 8.33 0.57 -25.12
N ALA A 312 9.32 0.11 -24.35
CA ALA A 312 10.65 0.72 -24.36
C ALA A 312 11.41 0.42 -25.66
N ALA A 313 11.35 -0.81 -26.17
CA ALA A 313 12.03 -1.19 -27.41
C ALA A 313 11.48 -0.41 -28.64
N TRP A 314 10.18 -0.08 -28.62
CA TRP A 314 9.51 0.67 -29.70
C TRP A 314 9.31 2.16 -29.38
N SER A 315 9.83 2.66 -28.26
CA SER A 315 9.65 4.05 -27.80
C SER A 315 8.20 4.50 -27.90
N SER A 316 7.24 3.64 -27.45
CA SER A 316 5.80 3.86 -27.64
C SER A 316 5.09 4.21 -26.33
N PRO A 317 4.79 5.49 -26.07
CA PRO A 317 4.04 5.92 -24.89
C PRO A 317 2.62 5.31 -24.82
N TRP A 318 1.96 5.15 -25.98
CA TRP A 318 0.61 4.58 -26.05
C TRP A 318 0.58 3.11 -25.65
N LEU A 319 1.60 2.35 -26.09
CA LEU A 319 1.74 0.95 -25.69
C LEU A 319 2.02 0.85 -24.19
N LEU A 320 2.86 1.74 -23.63
CA LEU A 320 3.12 1.81 -22.20
C LEU A 320 1.85 2.05 -21.40
N ILE A 321 1.02 3.03 -21.81
CA ILE A 321 -0.24 3.35 -21.14
C ILE A 321 -1.21 2.16 -21.20
N ALA A 322 -1.42 1.60 -22.40
CA ALA A 322 -2.33 0.47 -22.60
C ALA A 322 -1.90 -0.76 -21.78
N ALA A 323 -0.61 -1.09 -21.81
CA ALA A 323 -0.03 -2.20 -21.05
C ALA A 323 -0.15 -1.97 -19.54
N SER A 324 0.11 -0.75 -19.05
CA SER A 324 -0.01 -0.39 -17.63
C SER A 324 -1.44 -0.51 -17.13
N VAL A 325 -2.42 -0.02 -17.90
CA VAL A 325 -3.85 -0.17 -17.58
C VAL A 325 -4.26 -1.64 -17.55
N ALA A 326 -3.86 -2.41 -18.57
CA ALA A 326 -4.21 -3.82 -18.67
C ALA A 326 -3.54 -4.64 -17.53
N ALA A 327 -2.26 -4.36 -17.22
CA ALA A 327 -1.56 -4.98 -16.09
C ALA A 327 -2.31 -4.75 -14.77
N GLY A 328 -2.69 -3.49 -14.50
CA GLY A 328 -3.46 -3.13 -13.32
C GLY A 328 -4.83 -3.82 -13.27
N ALA A 329 -5.56 -3.83 -14.37
CA ALA A 329 -6.88 -4.46 -14.45
C ALA A 329 -6.79 -5.97 -14.21
N GLY A 330 -5.88 -6.67 -14.89
CA GLY A 330 -5.66 -8.11 -14.73
C GLY A 330 -5.24 -8.49 -13.30
N GLN A 331 -4.31 -7.71 -12.74
CA GLN A 331 -3.88 -7.87 -11.36
C GLN A 331 -5.03 -7.67 -10.36
N GLY A 332 -5.80 -6.58 -10.52
CA GLY A 332 -6.85 -6.23 -9.56
C GLY A 332 -7.96 -7.27 -9.46
N VAL A 333 -8.45 -7.77 -10.60
CA VAL A 333 -9.50 -8.82 -10.60
C VAL A 333 -8.98 -10.14 -10.04
N SER A 334 -7.72 -10.52 -10.36
CA SER A 334 -7.11 -11.75 -9.89
C SER A 334 -6.89 -11.72 -8.38
N PHE A 335 -6.22 -10.68 -7.87
CA PHE A 335 -5.92 -10.52 -6.45
C PHE A 335 -7.19 -10.48 -5.60
N ARG A 336 -8.18 -9.66 -6.00
CA ARG A 336 -9.46 -9.60 -5.30
C ARG A 336 -10.13 -10.97 -5.21
N THR A 337 -10.15 -11.73 -6.31
CA THR A 337 -10.84 -13.01 -6.35
C THR A 337 -10.20 -14.03 -5.42
N VAL A 338 -8.85 -14.19 -5.46
CA VAL A 338 -8.16 -15.13 -4.57
C VAL A 338 -8.16 -14.67 -3.12
N PHE A 339 -8.13 -13.35 -2.87
CA PHE A 339 -8.21 -12.78 -1.53
C PHE A 339 -9.58 -13.02 -0.89
N ASN A 340 -10.65 -12.84 -1.64
CA ASN A 340 -12.00 -13.15 -1.17
C ASN A 340 -12.21 -14.65 -0.93
N ASP A 341 -11.60 -15.52 -1.75
CA ASP A 341 -11.66 -16.97 -1.58
C ASP A 341 -11.00 -17.42 -0.27
N VAL A 342 -9.80 -16.91 0.05
CA VAL A 342 -9.18 -17.21 1.34
C VAL A 342 -9.95 -16.63 2.50
N ALA A 343 -10.47 -15.41 2.37
CA ALA A 343 -11.27 -14.76 3.40
C ALA A 343 -12.55 -15.54 3.73
N ALA A 344 -13.19 -16.18 2.74
CA ALA A 344 -14.39 -16.99 2.91
C ALA A 344 -14.11 -18.38 3.54
N LYS A 345 -12.89 -18.93 3.35
CA LYS A 345 -12.52 -20.27 3.85
C LYS A 345 -11.90 -20.27 5.25
N VAL A 346 -11.58 -19.08 5.77
CA VAL A 346 -10.95 -18.95 7.08
C VAL A 346 -12.00 -18.78 8.18
N GLU A 347 -11.83 -19.52 9.28
CA GLU A 347 -12.67 -19.39 10.47
C GLU A 347 -12.67 -17.97 11.04
N ALA A 348 -13.81 -17.49 11.50
CA ALA A 348 -13.98 -16.13 12.04
C ALA A 348 -12.98 -15.82 13.18
N SER A 349 -12.68 -16.82 14.03
CA SER A 349 -11.73 -16.72 15.15
C SER A 349 -10.29 -16.43 14.72
N ARG A 350 -9.89 -16.85 13.50
CA ARG A 350 -8.54 -16.75 12.95
C ARG A 350 -8.44 -15.79 11.76
N HIS A 351 -9.58 -15.22 11.33
CA HIS A 351 -9.69 -14.43 10.11
C HIS A 351 -8.68 -13.28 10.06
N ALA A 352 -8.65 -12.43 11.09
CA ALA A 352 -7.75 -11.28 11.13
C ALA A 352 -6.28 -11.69 11.03
N GLN A 353 -5.90 -12.77 11.69
CA GLN A 353 -4.52 -13.24 11.73
C GLN A 353 -4.06 -13.79 10.38
N ILE A 354 -4.87 -14.61 9.73
CA ILE A 354 -4.55 -15.23 8.45
C ILE A 354 -4.50 -14.16 7.35
N ILE A 355 -5.47 -13.26 7.31
CA ILE A 355 -5.51 -12.16 6.37
C ILE A 355 -4.30 -11.22 6.53
N SER A 356 -3.91 -10.91 7.77
CA SER A 356 -2.69 -10.14 8.03
C SER A 356 -1.43 -10.85 7.50
N THR A 357 -1.35 -12.19 7.64
CA THR A 357 -0.22 -12.96 7.13
C THR A 357 -0.18 -12.96 5.59
N VAL A 358 -1.34 -13.05 4.92
CA VAL A 358 -1.40 -12.89 3.45
C VAL A 358 -0.86 -11.52 3.05
N TYR A 359 -1.27 -10.45 3.74
CA TYR A 359 -0.75 -9.11 3.47
C TYR A 359 0.76 -9.00 3.70
N VAL A 360 1.29 -9.59 4.75
CA VAL A 360 2.75 -9.63 5.01
C VAL A 360 3.49 -10.21 3.81
N ILE A 361 3.08 -11.40 3.34
CA ILE A 361 3.71 -12.05 2.17
C ILE A 361 3.52 -11.18 0.91
N THR A 362 2.34 -10.62 0.72
CA THR A 362 2.01 -9.73 -0.38
C THR A 362 2.93 -8.50 -0.41
N TYR A 363 3.09 -7.81 0.70
CA TYR A 363 3.97 -6.64 0.80
C TYR A 363 5.45 -6.98 0.64
N LEU A 364 5.91 -8.15 1.11
CA LEU A 364 7.27 -8.62 0.85
C LEU A 364 7.55 -8.77 -0.65
N GLY A 365 6.52 -9.04 -1.46
CA GLY A 365 6.61 -8.99 -2.92
C GLY A 365 7.03 -7.63 -3.46
N SER A 366 6.62 -6.52 -2.85
CA SER A 366 7.05 -5.19 -3.27
C SER A 366 8.42 -4.77 -2.75
N ALA A 367 9.00 -5.47 -1.78
CA ALA A 367 10.32 -5.14 -1.24
C ALA A 367 11.42 -6.05 -1.81
N LEU A 368 11.32 -7.37 -1.61
CA LEU A 368 12.40 -8.31 -1.92
C LEU A 368 12.75 -8.33 -3.42
N PRO A 369 11.81 -8.52 -4.37
CA PRO A 369 12.14 -8.50 -5.79
C PRO A 369 12.62 -7.13 -6.28
N VAL A 370 12.14 -6.05 -5.67
CA VAL A 370 12.54 -4.68 -6.05
C VAL A 370 13.97 -4.37 -5.60
N VAL A 371 14.40 -4.83 -4.43
CA VAL A 371 15.82 -4.75 -4.03
C VAL A 371 16.69 -5.57 -4.99
N GLY A 372 16.25 -6.80 -5.36
CA GLY A 372 16.91 -7.60 -6.38
C GLY A 372 17.00 -6.89 -7.73
N LEU A 373 15.94 -6.21 -8.16
CA LEU A 373 15.95 -5.37 -9.37
C LEU A 373 16.94 -4.21 -9.26
N GLY A 374 17.02 -3.55 -8.10
CA GLY A 374 17.99 -2.47 -7.86
C GLY A 374 19.44 -2.96 -7.96
N LEU A 375 19.73 -4.13 -7.42
CA LEU A 375 21.06 -4.79 -7.56
C LEU A 375 21.34 -5.15 -9.02
N ALA A 376 20.37 -5.75 -9.72
CA ALA A 376 20.50 -6.07 -11.14
C ALA A 376 20.72 -4.82 -11.98
N THR A 377 20.05 -3.72 -11.67
CA THR A 377 20.24 -2.42 -12.35
C THR A 377 21.67 -1.89 -12.17
N ALA A 378 22.24 -2.06 -10.99
CA ALA A 378 23.63 -1.65 -10.72
C ALA A 378 24.64 -2.50 -11.49
N ALA A 379 24.35 -3.80 -11.74
CA ALA A 379 25.24 -4.72 -12.43
C ALA A 379 25.09 -4.70 -13.96
N PHE A 380 23.87 -4.58 -14.48
CA PHE A 380 23.54 -4.78 -15.89
C PHE A 380 22.92 -3.57 -16.58
N GLY A 381 22.69 -2.47 -15.85
CA GLY A 381 21.96 -1.31 -16.33
C GLY A 381 20.43 -1.46 -16.24
N LEU A 382 19.71 -0.33 -16.31
CA LEU A 382 18.27 -0.27 -16.07
C LEU A 382 17.46 -1.10 -17.08
N GLN A 383 17.76 -0.97 -18.37
CA GLN A 383 16.97 -1.65 -19.43
C GLN A 383 17.09 -3.17 -19.35
N ALA A 384 18.33 -3.70 -19.23
CA ALA A 384 18.54 -5.15 -19.14
C ALA A 384 17.95 -5.73 -17.85
N ALA A 385 18.10 -5.04 -16.72
CA ALA A 385 17.54 -5.46 -15.44
C ALA A 385 16.02 -5.49 -15.49
N VAL A 386 15.36 -4.47 -16.06
CA VAL A 386 13.89 -4.42 -16.21
C VAL A 386 13.43 -5.50 -17.19
N ALA A 387 14.13 -5.73 -18.31
CA ALA A 387 13.78 -6.82 -19.24
C ALA A 387 13.78 -8.19 -18.55
N GLY A 388 14.84 -8.51 -17.80
CA GLY A 388 14.89 -9.75 -17.02
C GLY A 388 13.79 -9.86 -15.96
N PHE A 389 13.54 -8.74 -15.25
CA PHE A 389 12.51 -8.67 -14.22
C PHE A 389 11.09 -8.90 -14.79
N VAL A 390 10.72 -8.26 -15.91
CA VAL A 390 9.41 -8.44 -16.51
C VAL A 390 9.21 -9.85 -17.08
N VAL A 391 10.27 -10.46 -17.65
CA VAL A 391 10.22 -11.86 -18.09
C VAL A 391 9.95 -12.79 -16.91
N LEU A 392 10.65 -12.61 -15.79
CA LEU A 392 10.42 -13.39 -14.57
C LEU A 392 8.99 -13.20 -14.02
N CYS A 393 8.50 -11.97 -13.97
CA CYS A 393 7.13 -11.69 -13.55
C CYS A 393 6.10 -12.31 -14.48
N ALA A 394 6.32 -12.26 -15.81
CA ALA A 394 5.43 -12.87 -16.79
C ALA A 394 5.39 -14.40 -16.68
N LEU A 395 6.56 -15.04 -16.56
CA LEU A 395 6.65 -16.49 -16.34
C LEU A 395 5.88 -16.91 -15.08
N LEU A 396 6.08 -16.20 -13.97
CA LEU A 396 5.37 -16.48 -12.73
C LEU A 396 3.86 -16.25 -12.88
N ALA A 397 3.44 -15.21 -13.61
CA ALA A 397 2.03 -14.95 -13.91
C ALA A 397 1.40 -16.10 -14.74
N PHE A 398 2.08 -16.58 -15.77
CA PHE A 398 1.59 -17.69 -16.60
C PHE A 398 1.58 -19.03 -15.83
N VAL A 399 2.57 -19.30 -14.98
CA VAL A 399 2.56 -20.48 -14.11
C VAL A 399 1.36 -20.43 -13.17
N LEU A 400 1.12 -19.30 -12.50
CA LEU A 400 -0.03 -19.14 -11.61
C LEU A 400 -1.35 -19.20 -12.39
N ALA A 401 -1.43 -18.66 -13.60
CA ALA A 401 -2.58 -18.79 -14.48
C ALA A 401 -2.87 -20.27 -14.80
N GLY A 402 -1.85 -21.05 -15.16
CA GLY A 402 -1.96 -22.48 -15.42
C GLY A 402 -2.42 -23.28 -14.21
N VAL A 403 -1.87 -22.98 -13.03
CA VAL A 403 -2.29 -23.63 -11.76
C VAL A 403 -3.76 -23.33 -11.42
N THR A 404 -4.26 -22.17 -11.80
CA THR A 404 -5.63 -21.73 -11.49
C THR A 404 -6.66 -22.12 -12.56
N LEU A 405 -6.24 -22.73 -13.69
CA LEU A 405 -7.16 -23.25 -14.70
C LEU A 405 -8.06 -24.36 -14.11
N PRO A 406 -9.36 -24.36 -14.43
CA PRO A 406 -10.27 -25.43 -14.03
C PRO A 406 -9.80 -26.81 -14.54
N ALA A 407 -10.02 -27.84 -13.74
CA ALA A 407 -9.54 -29.22 -14.04
C ALA A 407 -9.93 -29.74 -15.44
N GLY A 408 -11.12 -29.34 -15.96
CA GLY A 408 -11.54 -29.69 -17.32
C GLY A 408 -10.74 -29.01 -18.44
N ALA A 409 -10.20 -27.80 -18.20
CA ALA A 409 -9.40 -27.08 -19.18
C ALA A 409 -7.93 -27.49 -19.19
N ARG A 410 -7.44 -28.13 -18.11
CA ARG A 410 -6.05 -28.63 -18.02
C ARG A 410 -5.79 -29.87 -18.86
N ARG A 411 -6.84 -30.57 -19.32
CA ARG A 411 -6.75 -31.80 -20.15
C ARG A 411 -6.72 -31.53 -21.66
N THR A 412 -6.93 -30.28 -22.06
CA THR A 412 -7.02 -29.85 -23.46
C THR A 412 -5.82 -29.01 -23.93
N ILE A 413 -4.88 -28.73 -23.04
CA ILE A 413 -3.57 -28.10 -23.31
C ILE A 413 -2.46 -29.12 -23.09
#